data_e2bba19b18befa180ddba28c3495936b
#
_entry.id   e2bba19b18befa180ddba28c3495936b
#
_cell.length_a   1.000
_cell.length_b   1.000
_cell.length_c   1.000
_cell.angle_alpha   90.00
_cell.angle_beta   90.00
_cell.angle_gamma   90.00
#
_symmetry.space_group_name_H-M   'P 1'
#
loop_
_entity.id
_entity.type
_entity.pdbx_description
1 polymer ?
#
loop_
_entity_poly.entity_id
_entity_poly.type
_entity_poly.pdbx_seq_one_letter_code
_entity_poly.pdbx_strand_id
1 'polypeptide(L)'
;GFCFAPLNKQAMIKAGCPFESEHHYMAHLFNHTEPFGEINVLGDLWTTRTTSHIPISQVSRNLTEETIMRAVRLANVSLKNSGIEKPRLALAALNPHCGEGGKCGREEIDVIGPVIEKAREMGIDANGPFPSDILFIKAFNGDFDGVVTMYHDQGQIALKLKGFDQGITIAGGHLCTRNCL
;
A
#
# COMPACT_ATOMS: atom_id res chain seq x y z
N GLY A 1 4.19 19.74 12.38
CA GLY A 1 3.90 18.36 12.78
C GLY A 1 3.00 18.31 14.01
N PHE A 2 2.32 17.22 14.22
CA PHE A 2 1.55 16.99 15.43
C PHE A 2 1.99 15.65 16.06
N CYS A 3 1.89 15.59 17.39
CA CYS A 3 2.19 14.40 18.16
C CYS A 3 1.02 14.13 19.10
N PHE A 4 0.61 12.89 19.22
CA PHE A 4 -0.47 12.48 20.10
C PHE A 4 -0.11 11.19 20.84
N ALA A 5 -0.70 11.00 22.02
CA ALA A 5 -0.57 9.77 22.78
C ALA A 5 -1.29 8.62 22.07
N PRO A 6 -0.95 7.35 22.37
CA PRO A 6 -1.65 6.20 21.80
C PRO A 6 -3.17 6.31 22.00
N LEU A 7 -3.92 6.18 20.91
CA LEU A 7 -5.38 6.23 20.94
C LEU A 7 -5.95 4.82 21.12
N ASN A 8 -6.96 4.71 21.96
CA ASN A 8 -7.71 3.48 22.12
C ASN A 8 -8.90 3.49 21.16
N LYS A 9 -8.84 2.69 20.09
CA LYS A 9 -9.90 2.61 19.06
C LYS A 9 -11.27 2.25 19.64
N GLN A 10 -11.32 1.35 20.62
CA GLN A 10 -12.57 0.95 21.25
C GLN A 10 -13.19 2.12 22.05
N ALA A 11 -12.36 2.93 22.70
CA ALA A 11 -12.83 4.14 23.37
C ALA A 11 -13.33 5.18 22.37
N MET A 12 -12.67 5.35 21.22
CA MET A 12 -13.12 6.24 20.15
C MET A 12 -14.52 5.83 19.62
N ILE A 13 -14.72 4.55 19.36
CA ILE A 13 -16.01 4.00 18.92
C ILE A 13 -17.10 4.25 19.99
N LYS A 14 -16.79 3.96 21.27
CA LYS A 14 -17.72 4.22 22.38
C LYS A 14 -18.06 5.70 22.57
N ALA A 15 -17.12 6.58 22.23
CA ALA A 15 -17.35 8.03 22.23
C ALA A 15 -18.11 8.55 21.01
N GLY A 16 -18.57 7.66 20.11
CA GLY A 16 -19.32 8.03 18.92
C GLY A 16 -18.46 8.51 17.75
N CYS A 17 -17.15 8.26 17.76
CA CYS A 17 -16.29 8.60 16.64
C CYS A 17 -16.65 7.72 15.42
N PRO A 18 -17.08 8.30 14.28
CA PRO A 18 -17.53 7.53 13.11
C PRO A 18 -16.39 7.02 12.23
N PHE A 19 -15.13 7.27 12.61
CA PHE A 19 -13.97 6.94 11.78
C PHE A 19 -13.32 5.63 12.20
N GLU A 20 -12.89 4.83 11.21
CA GLU A 20 -12.29 3.51 11.42
C GLU A 20 -10.90 3.59 12.07
N SER A 21 -10.21 4.71 11.88
CA SER A 21 -8.87 4.93 12.45
C SER A 21 -8.59 6.41 12.65
N GLU A 22 -7.53 6.68 13.42
CA GLU A 22 -6.99 8.02 13.61
C GLU A 22 -6.62 8.71 12.29
N HIS A 23 -6.14 7.95 11.29
CA HIS A 23 -5.82 8.48 9.96
C HIS A 23 -7.07 9.03 9.25
N HIS A 24 -8.18 8.30 9.27
CA HIS A 24 -9.45 8.75 8.70
C HIS A 24 -10.00 9.98 9.44
N TYR A 25 -9.87 10.01 10.77
CA TYR A 25 -10.26 11.16 11.56
C TYR A 25 -9.43 12.41 11.20
N MET A 26 -8.11 12.26 11.06
CA MET A 26 -7.23 13.35 10.66
C MET A 26 -7.50 13.83 9.25
N ALA A 27 -7.70 12.92 8.29
CA ALA A 27 -8.07 13.28 6.93
C ALA A 27 -9.35 14.13 6.90
N HIS A 28 -10.35 13.77 7.70
CA HIS A 28 -11.57 14.55 7.85
C HIS A 28 -11.30 15.94 8.43
N LEU A 29 -10.53 16.04 9.53
CA LEU A 29 -10.19 17.32 10.16
C LEU A 29 -9.47 18.28 9.22
N PHE A 30 -8.62 17.76 8.34
CA PHE A 30 -7.84 18.56 7.39
C PHE A 30 -8.52 18.73 6.03
N ASN A 31 -9.78 18.28 5.86
CA ASN A 31 -10.47 18.25 4.57
C ASN A 31 -9.61 17.62 3.46
N HIS A 32 -8.88 16.55 3.81
CA HIS A 32 -7.95 15.90 2.92
C HIS A 32 -8.70 14.96 1.96
N THR A 33 -8.54 15.18 0.65
CA THR A 33 -9.24 14.43 -0.41
C THR A 33 -8.32 13.52 -1.22
N GLU A 34 -7.01 13.73 -1.11
CA GLU A 34 -6.03 12.91 -1.82
C GLU A 34 -5.89 11.51 -1.20
N PRO A 35 -5.39 10.52 -1.95
CA PRO A 35 -5.13 9.19 -1.40
C PRO A 35 -4.22 9.26 -0.18
N PHE A 36 -4.68 8.69 0.92
CA PHE A 36 -3.90 8.55 2.15
C PHE A 36 -3.97 7.12 2.66
N GLY A 37 -3.02 6.73 3.47
CA GLY A 37 -2.96 5.39 4.02
C GLY A 37 -1.63 5.09 4.69
N GLU A 38 -1.54 3.87 5.17
CA GLU A 38 -0.36 3.37 5.85
C GLU A 38 0.70 2.91 4.84
N ILE A 39 1.92 3.39 5.04
CA ILE A 39 3.10 2.94 4.31
C ILE A 39 4.09 2.38 5.31
N ASN A 40 4.62 1.21 5.05
CA ASN A 40 5.67 0.61 5.84
C ASN A 40 7.00 0.75 5.08
N VAL A 41 8.02 1.18 5.78
CA VAL A 41 9.36 1.41 5.23
C VAL A 41 10.35 0.54 5.97
N LEU A 42 11.17 -0.20 5.23
CA LEU A 42 12.28 -0.98 5.74
C LEU A 42 13.53 -0.74 4.86
N GLY A 43 14.52 -0.04 5.40
CA GLY A 43 15.63 0.46 4.60
C GLY A 43 15.12 1.38 3.51
N ASP A 44 15.48 1.09 2.26
CA ASP A 44 15.07 1.86 1.08
C ASP A 44 13.75 1.38 0.47
N LEU A 45 13.19 0.27 0.95
CA LEU A 45 11.96 -0.31 0.41
C LEU A 45 10.72 0.24 1.12
N TRP A 46 9.81 0.80 0.34
CA TRP A 46 8.50 1.29 0.77
C TRP A 46 7.39 0.33 0.36
N THR A 47 6.49 0.00 1.25
CA THR A 47 5.38 -0.89 0.92
C THR A 47 4.05 -0.32 1.37
N THR A 48 3.04 -0.50 0.54
CA THR A 48 1.64 -0.24 0.89
C THR A 48 0.77 -1.40 0.44
N ARG A 49 -0.52 -1.35 0.74
CA ARG A 49 -1.44 -2.44 0.44
C ARG A 49 -2.78 -1.93 -0.06
N THR A 50 -3.39 -2.70 -0.93
CA THR A 50 -4.71 -2.40 -1.50
C THR A 50 -5.82 -2.59 -0.47
N THR A 51 -5.80 -3.73 0.22
CA THR A 51 -6.71 -4.02 1.34
C THR A 51 -5.94 -4.19 2.64
N SER A 52 -6.55 -3.85 3.77
CA SER A 52 -5.90 -3.87 5.07
C SER A 52 -6.62 -4.81 6.04
N HIS A 53 -7.29 -4.31 7.04
CA HIS A 53 -7.89 -5.10 8.12
C HIS A 53 -9.26 -5.68 7.75
N ILE A 54 -9.31 -6.49 6.70
CA ILE A 54 -10.51 -7.21 6.26
C ILE A 54 -10.27 -8.73 6.30
N PRO A 55 -11.31 -9.55 6.43
CA PRO A 55 -11.17 -11.00 6.31
C PRO A 55 -10.58 -11.40 4.97
N ILE A 56 -9.69 -12.42 4.96
CA ILE A 56 -9.05 -12.90 3.73
C ILE A 56 -10.08 -13.30 2.65
N SER A 57 -11.23 -13.84 3.06
CA SER A 57 -12.33 -14.20 2.17
C SER A 57 -12.97 -13.02 1.43
N GLN A 58 -12.68 -11.80 1.87
CA GLN A 58 -13.20 -10.58 1.25
C GLN A 58 -12.17 -9.89 0.35
N VAL A 59 -10.90 -10.33 0.34
CA VAL A 59 -9.83 -9.67 -0.38
C VAL A 59 -10.16 -9.58 -1.88
N SER A 60 -10.40 -10.70 -2.55
CA SER A 60 -10.64 -10.73 -3.99
C SER A 60 -11.75 -9.76 -4.42
N ARG A 61 -12.89 -9.77 -3.72
CA ARG A 61 -14.04 -8.89 -4.04
C ARG A 61 -13.78 -7.40 -3.80
N ASN A 62 -12.78 -7.06 -2.98
CA ASN A 62 -12.37 -5.68 -2.70
C ASN A 62 -11.21 -5.22 -3.58
N LEU A 63 -10.67 -6.07 -4.45
CA LEU A 63 -9.72 -5.68 -5.48
C LEU A 63 -10.48 -5.12 -6.67
N THR A 64 -10.55 -3.81 -6.74
CA THR A 64 -11.14 -3.07 -7.84
C THR A 64 -10.10 -2.16 -8.48
N GLU A 65 -10.36 -1.67 -9.68
CA GLU A 65 -9.50 -0.67 -10.31
C GLU A 65 -9.24 0.51 -9.36
N GLU A 66 -10.29 1.02 -8.71
CA GLU A 66 -10.21 2.16 -7.82
C GLU A 66 -9.30 1.88 -6.60
N THR A 67 -9.49 0.74 -5.93
CA THR A 67 -8.75 0.42 -4.71
C THR A 67 -7.28 0.17 -4.99
N ILE A 68 -6.95 -0.52 -6.09
CA ILE A 68 -5.55 -0.76 -6.48
C ILE A 68 -4.90 0.55 -6.95
N MET A 69 -5.57 1.33 -7.80
CA MET A 69 -5.04 2.59 -8.30
C MET A 69 -4.80 3.58 -7.16
N ARG A 70 -5.66 3.61 -6.14
CA ARG A 70 -5.45 4.42 -4.93
C ARG A 70 -4.15 4.04 -4.22
N ALA A 71 -3.87 2.75 -4.06
CA ALA A 71 -2.63 2.28 -3.43
C ALA A 71 -1.39 2.59 -4.29
N VAL A 72 -1.48 2.44 -5.60
CA VAL A 72 -0.40 2.80 -6.55
C VAL A 72 -0.09 4.29 -6.49
N ARG A 73 -1.10 5.15 -6.53
CA ARG A 73 -0.92 6.61 -6.41
C ARG A 73 -0.32 6.99 -5.07
N LEU A 74 -0.79 6.40 -3.98
CA LEU A 74 -0.25 6.63 -2.65
C LEU A 74 1.24 6.31 -2.59
N ALA A 75 1.66 5.13 -3.08
CA ALA A 75 3.06 4.73 -3.13
C ALA A 75 3.89 5.72 -3.97
N ASN A 76 3.43 6.04 -5.19
CA ASN A 76 4.14 6.92 -6.11
C ASN A 76 4.32 8.33 -5.55
N VAL A 77 3.27 8.92 -4.99
CA VAL A 77 3.32 10.28 -4.42
C VAL A 77 4.22 10.30 -3.18
N SER A 78 4.14 9.30 -2.32
CA SER A 78 4.94 9.25 -1.11
C SER A 78 6.42 9.09 -1.41
N LEU A 79 6.79 8.24 -2.36
CA LEU A 79 8.17 8.08 -2.81
C LEU A 79 8.70 9.35 -3.51
N LYS A 80 7.89 10.03 -4.31
CA LYS A 80 8.27 11.32 -4.89
C LYS A 80 8.51 12.39 -3.81
N ASN A 81 7.66 12.42 -2.79
CA ASN A 81 7.82 13.35 -1.68
C ASN A 81 9.05 13.04 -0.82
N SER A 82 9.56 11.79 -0.82
CA SER A 82 10.81 11.42 -0.16
C SER A 82 12.06 11.75 -0.98
N GLY A 83 11.91 12.26 -2.22
CA GLY A 83 13.02 12.66 -3.07
C GLY A 83 13.32 11.73 -4.24
N ILE A 84 12.57 10.64 -4.42
CA ILE A 84 12.74 9.75 -5.57
C ILE A 84 11.92 10.28 -6.75
N GLU A 85 12.57 10.90 -7.73
CA GLU A 85 11.88 11.56 -8.85
C GLU A 85 11.07 10.59 -9.71
N LYS A 86 11.59 9.39 -9.94
CA LYS A 86 10.97 8.34 -10.75
C LYS A 86 10.88 7.02 -9.98
N PRO A 87 9.90 6.88 -9.07
CA PRO A 87 9.75 5.66 -8.29
C PRO A 87 9.44 4.46 -9.16
N ARG A 88 10.15 3.37 -8.97
CA ARG A 88 9.91 2.07 -9.58
C ARG A 88 8.99 1.27 -8.68
N LEU A 89 7.74 1.08 -9.09
CA LEU A 89 6.76 0.34 -8.31
C LEU A 89 6.59 -1.08 -8.83
N ALA A 90 6.45 -2.03 -7.91
CA ALA A 90 6.05 -3.39 -8.23
C ALA A 90 4.72 -3.72 -7.56
N LEU A 91 3.82 -4.35 -8.31
CA LEU A 91 2.55 -4.85 -7.80
C LEU A 91 2.62 -6.36 -7.61
N ALA A 92 2.23 -6.80 -6.42
CA ALA A 92 2.08 -8.22 -6.13
C ALA A 92 0.88 -8.82 -6.86
N ALA A 93 0.97 -10.08 -7.24
CA ALA A 93 -0.19 -10.87 -7.61
C ALA A 93 -1.01 -11.21 -6.35
N LEU A 94 -2.30 -11.46 -6.51
CA LEU A 94 -3.12 -12.03 -5.45
C LEU A 94 -2.90 -13.55 -5.35
N ASN A 95 -2.93 -14.20 -6.51
CA ASN A 95 -2.94 -15.65 -6.63
C ASN A 95 -1.55 -16.26 -6.82
N PRO A 96 -1.34 -17.52 -6.44
CA PRO A 96 -0.09 -18.24 -6.71
C PRO A 96 0.26 -18.19 -8.20
N HIS A 97 1.53 -18.01 -8.51
CA HIS A 97 2.07 -17.96 -9.88
C HIS A 97 1.32 -16.99 -10.81
N CYS A 98 0.84 -15.86 -10.27
CA CYS A 98 0.04 -14.87 -11.01
C CYS A 98 -1.21 -15.48 -11.66
N GLY A 99 -1.87 -16.43 -10.96
CA GLY A 99 -3.11 -17.08 -11.42
C GLY A 99 -2.94 -18.15 -12.49
N GLU A 100 -1.71 -18.47 -12.92
CA GLU A 100 -1.42 -19.48 -13.97
C GLU A 100 -2.33 -19.36 -15.21
N GLY A 101 -2.44 -18.15 -15.76
CA GLY A 101 -3.31 -17.91 -16.92
C GLY A 101 -4.82 -18.02 -16.62
N GLY A 102 -5.20 -17.83 -15.36
CA GLY A 102 -6.59 -17.90 -14.89
C GLY A 102 -7.01 -19.23 -14.30
N LYS A 103 -6.09 -20.20 -14.22
CA LYS A 103 -6.37 -21.51 -13.63
C LYS A 103 -6.47 -21.45 -12.10
N CYS A 104 -5.69 -20.58 -11.47
CA CYS A 104 -5.65 -20.38 -10.02
C CYS A 104 -6.28 -19.06 -9.57
N GLY A 105 -7.17 -18.48 -10.36
CA GLY A 105 -7.78 -17.18 -10.15
C GLY A 105 -7.55 -16.26 -11.36
N ARG A 106 -8.38 -15.24 -11.48
CA ARG A 106 -8.36 -14.35 -12.67
C ARG A 106 -8.10 -12.88 -12.32
N GLU A 107 -7.90 -12.57 -11.06
CA GLU A 107 -7.73 -11.19 -10.58
C GLU A 107 -6.55 -10.49 -11.26
N GLU A 108 -5.49 -11.22 -11.57
CA GLU A 108 -4.32 -10.71 -12.30
C GLU A 108 -4.67 -10.28 -13.73
N ILE A 109 -5.53 -11.08 -14.39
CA ILE A 109 -5.95 -10.84 -15.78
C ILE A 109 -7.03 -9.76 -15.83
N ASP A 110 -8.03 -9.88 -14.95
CA ASP A 110 -9.25 -9.11 -15.05
C ASP A 110 -9.15 -7.74 -14.34
N VAL A 111 -8.25 -7.59 -13.36
CA VAL A 111 -8.16 -6.37 -12.54
C VAL A 111 -6.72 -5.83 -12.42
N ILE A 112 -5.76 -6.63 -11.90
CA ILE A 112 -4.45 -6.11 -11.52
C ILE A 112 -3.65 -5.67 -12.76
N GLY A 113 -3.60 -6.51 -13.78
CA GLY A 113 -2.92 -6.22 -15.05
C GLY A 113 -3.45 -4.94 -15.72
N PRO A 114 -4.76 -4.82 -15.97
CA PRO A 114 -5.36 -3.60 -16.50
C PRO A 114 -5.03 -2.33 -15.70
N VAL A 115 -5.00 -2.42 -14.36
CA VAL A 115 -4.63 -1.26 -13.51
C VAL A 115 -3.17 -0.89 -13.68
N ILE A 116 -2.27 -1.86 -13.84
CA ILE A 116 -0.85 -1.60 -14.10
C ILE A 116 -0.69 -0.84 -15.42
N GLU A 117 -1.34 -1.28 -16.50
CA GLU A 117 -1.28 -0.58 -17.77
C GLU A 117 -1.82 0.84 -17.66
N LYS A 118 -2.95 1.02 -16.99
CA LYS A 118 -3.52 2.36 -16.75
C LYS A 118 -2.59 3.26 -15.91
N ALA A 119 -1.89 2.70 -14.94
CA ALA A 119 -0.90 3.44 -14.16
C ALA A 119 0.28 3.91 -15.04
N ARG A 120 0.74 3.06 -15.96
CA ARG A 120 1.77 3.41 -16.96
C ARG A 120 1.33 4.52 -17.88
N GLU A 121 0.10 4.47 -18.38
CA GLU A 121 -0.49 5.54 -19.20
C GLU A 121 -0.52 6.89 -18.47
N MET A 122 -0.62 6.86 -17.13
CA MET A 122 -0.54 8.03 -16.25
C MET A 122 0.89 8.47 -15.93
N GLY A 123 1.91 7.80 -16.48
CA GLY A 123 3.31 8.13 -16.27
C GLY A 123 3.87 7.60 -14.95
N ILE A 124 3.24 6.59 -14.33
CA ILE A 124 3.74 5.88 -13.15
C ILE A 124 4.50 4.63 -13.61
N ASP A 125 5.75 4.47 -13.19
CA ASP A 125 6.53 3.26 -13.48
C ASP A 125 6.03 2.10 -12.60
N ALA A 126 4.93 1.48 -13.00
CA ALA A 126 4.29 0.35 -12.34
C ALA A 126 4.57 -0.95 -13.08
N ASN A 127 5.05 -1.96 -12.37
CA ASN A 127 5.50 -3.23 -12.94
C ASN A 127 4.81 -4.42 -12.26
N GLY A 128 4.56 -5.49 -13.03
CA GLY A 128 3.93 -6.70 -12.51
C GLY A 128 2.74 -7.16 -13.38
N PRO A 129 1.79 -7.92 -12.79
CA PRO A 129 1.87 -8.46 -11.43
C PRO A 129 3.00 -9.46 -11.28
N PHE A 130 3.62 -9.51 -10.10
CA PHE A 130 4.67 -10.48 -9.76
C PHE A 130 4.18 -11.49 -8.72
N PRO A 131 4.59 -12.78 -8.83
CA PRO A 131 4.35 -13.74 -7.76
C PRO A 131 4.94 -13.23 -6.45
N SER A 132 4.15 -13.25 -5.37
CA SER A 132 4.53 -12.60 -4.10
C SER A 132 5.73 -13.25 -3.41
N ASP A 133 5.91 -14.55 -3.60
CA ASP A 133 7.04 -15.31 -3.06
C ASP A 133 8.39 -14.87 -3.64
N ILE A 134 8.41 -14.39 -4.89
CA ILE A 134 9.63 -13.92 -5.57
C ILE A 134 9.77 -12.40 -5.49
N LEU A 135 8.65 -11.68 -5.47
CA LEU A 135 8.62 -10.21 -5.52
C LEU A 135 9.51 -9.58 -4.45
N PHE A 136 9.39 -10.02 -3.20
CA PHE A 136 10.14 -9.44 -2.10
C PHE A 136 11.64 -9.73 -2.15
N ILE A 137 12.06 -10.83 -2.77
CA ILE A 137 13.49 -11.09 -3.03
C ILE A 137 14.05 -10.01 -3.94
N LYS A 138 13.35 -9.70 -5.03
CA LYS A 138 13.75 -8.63 -5.97
C LYS A 138 13.71 -7.25 -5.32
N ALA A 139 12.64 -6.97 -4.58
CA ALA A 139 12.46 -5.68 -3.93
C ALA A 139 13.56 -5.40 -2.89
N PHE A 140 13.91 -6.38 -2.06
CA PHE A 140 15.03 -6.23 -1.10
C PHE A 140 16.41 -6.18 -1.74
N ASN A 141 16.55 -6.61 -2.99
CA ASN A 141 17.76 -6.44 -3.77
C ASN A 141 17.86 -5.07 -4.48
N GLY A 142 16.85 -4.22 -4.32
CA GLY A 142 16.85 -2.87 -4.87
C GLY A 142 16.32 -2.75 -6.31
N ASP A 143 15.63 -3.78 -6.83
CA ASP A 143 15.03 -3.71 -8.15
C ASP A 143 13.88 -2.71 -8.20
N PHE A 144 13.21 -2.48 -7.05
CA PHE A 144 12.06 -1.59 -6.89
C PHE A 144 12.21 -0.71 -5.66
N ASP A 145 11.66 0.51 -5.73
CA ASP A 145 11.62 1.47 -4.65
C ASP A 145 10.35 1.29 -3.81
N GLY A 146 9.28 0.79 -4.44
CA GLY A 146 8.01 0.55 -3.77
C GLY A 146 7.32 -0.74 -4.19
N VAL A 147 6.62 -1.36 -3.23
CA VAL A 147 5.79 -2.55 -3.46
C VAL A 147 4.35 -2.26 -3.03
N VAL A 148 3.41 -2.57 -3.91
CA VAL A 148 1.97 -2.55 -3.63
C VAL A 148 1.48 -3.98 -3.51
N THR A 149 1.04 -4.37 -2.31
CA THR A 149 0.49 -5.69 -2.05
C THR A 149 -1.04 -5.69 -2.09
N MET A 150 -1.64 -6.86 -2.25
CA MET A 150 -3.09 -6.98 -2.36
C MET A 150 -3.77 -7.07 -0.99
N TYR A 151 -3.08 -7.62 0.02
CA TYR A 151 -3.60 -7.74 1.38
C TYR A 151 -2.49 -7.62 2.43
N HIS A 152 -2.90 -7.46 3.70
CA HIS A 152 -2.04 -7.14 4.83
C HIS A 152 -0.84 -8.09 4.97
N ASP A 153 -1.09 -9.40 5.17
CA ASP A 153 -0.02 -10.35 5.52
C ASP A 153 0.95 -10.60 4.36
N GLN A 154 0.51 -10.36 3.11
CA GLN A 154 1.35 -10.52 1.93
C GLN A 154 2.63 -9.67 1.99
N GLY A 155 2.53 -8.45 2.53
CA GLY A 155 3.67 -7.57 2.71
C GLY A 155 4.27 -7.63 4.13
N GLN A 156 3.43 -7.70 5.14
CA GLN A 156 3.87 -7.64 6.53
C GLN A 156 4.75 -8.82 6.95
N ILE A 157 4.46 -10.02 6.46
CA ILE A 157 5.31 -11.20 6.73
C ILE A 157 6.72 -10.98 6.20
N ALA A 158 6.85 -10.56 4.94
CA ALA A 158 8.15 -10.32 4.31
C ALA A 158 8.97 -9.25 5.04
N LEU A 159 8.33 -8.11 5.37
CA LEU A 159 8.99 -7.02 6.09
C LEU A 159 9.44 -7.43 7.49
N LYS A 160 8.58 -8.11 8.25
CA LYS A 160 8.90 -8.54 9.61
C LYS A 160 10.00 -9.60 9.66
N LEU A 161 10.01 -10.53 8.72
CA LEU A 161 11.09 -11.51 8.60
C LEU A 161 12.43 -10.88 8.23
N LYS A 162 12.42 -9.82 7.42
CA LYS A 162 13.63 -9.14 6.98
C LYS A 162 14.21 -8.20 8.04
N GLY A 163 13.36 -7.51 8.84
CA GLY A 163 13.86 -6.57 9.85
C GLY A 163 12.74 -5.99 10.71
N PHE A 164 12.23 -6.76 11.67
CA PHE A 164 11.11 -6.37 12.52
C PHE A 164 11.32 -5.07 13.30
N ASP A 165 12.52 -4.89 13.82
CA ASP A 165 12.94 -3.78 14.69
C ASP A 165 13.47 -2.55 13.91
N GLN A 166 13.60 -2.65 12.61
CA GLN A 166 14.09 -1.58 11.74
C GLN A 166 12.99 -0.95 10.87
N GLY A 167 11.82 -1.58 10.85
CA GLY A 167 10.68 -1.10 10.08
C GLY A 167 9.99 0.08 10.76
N ILE A 168 9.64 1.09 9.96
CA ILE A 168 8.82 2.22 10.41
C ILE A 168 7.51 2.28 9.64
N THR A 169 6.49 2.86 10.26
CA THR A 169 5.20 3.10 9.61
C THR A 169 5.00 4.60 9.44
N ILE A 170 4.66 5.00 8.22
CA ILE A 170 4.41 6.39 7.85
C ILE A 170 2.94 6.54 7.47
N ALA A 171 2.31 7.61 7.94
CA ALA A 171 1.01 8.06 7.45
C ALA A 171 1.20 8.76 6.10
N GLY A 172 1.19 7.99 5.01
CA GLY A 172 1.38 8.51 3.67
C GLY A 172 0.19 9.32 3.18
N GLY A 173 0.45 10.29 2.30
CA GLY A 173 -0.57 11.09 1.66
C GLY A 173 -1.08 12.29 2.45
N HIS A 174 -0.87 12.38 3.77
CA HIS A 174 -1.31 13.51 4.56
C HIS A 174 -0.48 14.78 4.31
N LEU A 175 -1.13 15.94 4.32
CA LEU A 175 -0.50 17.26 4.13
C LEU A 175 0.65 17.56 5.11
N CYS A 176 0.67 16.93 6.28
CA CYS A 176 1.73 17.11 7.28
C CYS A 176 3.07 16.47 6.93
N THR A 177 3.13 15.58 5.94
CA THR A 177 4.39 14.93 5.54
C THR A 177 5.30 15.84 4.70
N ARG A 178 4.80 16.96 4.19
CA ARG A 178 5.60 17.91 3.40
C ARG A 178 6.57 18.77 4.23
N ASN A 179 6.40 18.85 5.55
CA ASN A 179 7.19 19.76 6.41
C ASN A 179 7.87 19.05 7.60
N CYS A 180 7.97 17.73 7.61
CA CYS A 180 8.53 16.96 8.72
C CYS A 180 9.82 16.19 8.33
N LEU A 181 10.61 16.77 7.44
CA LEU A 181 12.02 16.38 7.22
C LEU A 181 12.92 17.56 7.54
#